data_ee7a1b1c8aede0ffebbb0d514564079e
#
_entry.id   ee7a1b1c8aede0ffebbb0d514564079e
#
_cell.length_a   1.000
_cell.length_b   1.000
_cell.length_c   1.000
_cell.angle_alpha   90.00
_cell.angle_beta   90.00
_cell.angle_gamma   90.00
#
_symmetry.space_group_name_H-M   'P 1'
#
loop_
_entity.id
_entity.type
_entity.pdbx_description
1 polymer ?
#
loop_
_entity_poly.entity_id
_entity_poly.type
_entity_poly.pdbx_seq_one_letter_code
_entity_poly.pdbx_strand_id
1 'polypeptide(L)' 'MNQKLLRQIPKVDELMKQPQLQELVGSVPAQKVTEAIRQILDDLRAGILNGSIEELPAVETLCAQVTAVANKKA' A
#
# COMPACT_ATOMS: atom_id res chain seq x y z
N MET A 1 -16.94 4.21 14.01
CA MET A 1 -16.52 4.32 12.63
C MET A 1 -15.23 5.09 12.50
N ASN A 2 -14.26 4.54 11.80
CA ASN A 2 -12.92 5.10 11.75
C ASN A 2 -12.71 5.96 10.51
N GLN A 3 -13.57 6.97 10.33
CA GLN A 3 -13.44 7.88 9.20
C GLN A 3 -12.11 8.61 9.19
N LYS A 4 -11.57 8.89 10.37
CA LYS A 4 -10.24 9.53 10.45
C LYS A 4 -9.17 8.65 9.84
N LEU A 5 -9.22 7.34 10.10
CA LEU A 5 -8.26 6.41 9.51
C LEU A 5 -8.41 6.35 8.01
N LEU A 6 -9.65 6.32 7.50
CA LEU A 6 -9.89 6.31 6.07
C LEU A 6 -9.30 7.53 5.38
N ARG A 7 -9.39 8.70 6.03
CA ARG A 7 -8.82 9.94 5.49
C ARG A 7 -7.30 9.96 5.53
N GLN A 8 -6.71 9.19 6.43
CA GLN A 8 -5.27 9.14 6.58
C GLN A 8 -4.60 8.11 5.67
N ILE A 9 -5.39 7.30 4.97
CA ILE A 9 -4.84 6.33 4.02
C ILE A 9 -4.06 7.09 2.96
N PRO A 10 -2.77 6.75 2.75
CA PRO A 10 -1.98 7.45 1.73
C PRO A 10 -2.49 7.15 0.34
N LYS A 11 -2.22 8.07 -0.57
CA LYS A 11 -2.59 7.88 -1.97
C LYS A 11 -1.51 7.10 -2.69
N VAL A 12 -1.88 6.53 -3.85
CA VAL A 12 -0.92 5.78 -4.68
C VAL A 12 0.32 6.62 -4.95
N ASP A 13 0.13 7.89 -5.35
CA ASP A 13 1.25 8.78 -5.68
C ASP A 13 2.17 8.99 -4.48
N GLU A 14 1.62 9.08 -3.29
CA GLU A 14 2.42 9.26 -2.08
C GLU A 14 3.32 8.06 -1.82
N LEU A 15 2.78 6.86 -1.99
CA LEU A 15 3.57 5.64 -1.80
C LEU A 15 4.62 5.50 -2.89
N MET A 16 4.28 5.85 -4.13
CA MET A 16 5.23 5.75 -5.24
C MET A 16 6.45 6.65 -5.05
N LYS A 17 6.32 7.72 -4.28
CA LYS A 17 7.43 8.63 -3.99
C LYS A 17 8.41 8.09 -2.96
N GLN A 18 8.04 7.01 -2.27
CA GLN A 18 8.91 6.45 -1.24
C GLN A 18 10.15 5.82 -1.88
N PRO A 19 11.33 5.99 -1.27
CA PRO A 19 12.57 5.45 -1.84
C PRO A 19 12.50 3.95 -2.10
N GLN A 20 11.84 3.20 -1.21
CA GLN A 20 11.71 1.76 -1.35
C GLN A 20 10.98 1.39 -2.64
N LEU A 21 9.92 2.14 -2.97
CA LEU A 21 9.16 1.87 -4.18
C LEU A 21 9.85 2.42 -5.43
N GLN A 22 10.63 3.49 -5.28
CA GLN A 22 11.44 3.99 -6.38
C GLN A 22 12.48 2.94 -6.82
N GLU A 23 13.06 2.25 -5.86
CA GLU A 23 13.97 1.14 -6.16
C GLU A 23 13.23 -0.03 -6.79
N LEU A 24 12.03 -0.31 -6.31
CA LEU A 24 11.24 -1.43 -6.78
C LEU A 24 10.89 -1.27 -8.26
N VAL A 25 10.57 -0.05 -8.72
CA VAL A 25 10.22 0.16 -10.13
C VAL A 25 11.42 -0.01 -11.06
N GLY A 26 12.62 -0.08 -10.51
CA GLY A 26 13.81 -0.44 -11.29
C GLY A 26 13.87 -1.93 -11.63
N SER A 27 13.20 -2.77 -10.84
CA SER A 27 13.20 -4.22 -11.01
C SER A 27 11.85 -4.77 -11.45
N VAL A 28 10.77 -4.08 -11.09
CA VAL A 28 9.40 -4.51 -11.38
C VAL A 28 8.72 -3.41 -12.20
N PRO A 29 7.97 -3.76 -13.25
CA PRO A 29 7.27 -2.73 -14.05
C PRO A 29 6.42 -1.83 -13.17
N ALA A 30 6.43 -0.53 -13.47
CA ALA A 30 5.68 0.45 -12.68
C ALA A 30 4.20 0.11 -12.60
N GLN A 31 3.64 -0.45 -13.67
CA GLN A 31 2.23 -0.85 -13.69
C GLN A 31 1.95 -1.90 -12.61
N LYS A 32 2.83 -2.88 -12.45
CA LYS A 32 2.66 -3.91 -11.42
C LYS A 32 2.78 -3.32 -10.03
N VAL A 33 3.71 -2.38 -9.85
CA VAL A 33 3.87 -1.71 -8.57
C VAL A 33 2.61 -0.92 -8.23
N THR A 34 2.05 -0.20 -9.21
CA THR A 34 0.81 0.56 -9.01
C THR A 34 -0.35 -0.36 -8.64
N GLU A 35 -0.49 -1.50 -9.31
CA GLU A 35 -1.54 -2.46 -8.99
C GLU A 35 -1.36 -3.02 -7.58
N ALA A 36 -0.13 -3.32 -7.18
CA ALA A 36 0.16 -3.80 -5.84
C ALA A 36 -0.22 -2.76 -4.79
N ILE A 37 0.09 -1.48 -5.05
CA ILE A 37 -0.27 -0.40 -4.15
C ILE A 37 -1.79 -0.33 -4.00
N ARG A 38 -2.51 -0.36 -5.10
CA ARG A 38 -3.98 -0.30 -5.07
C ARG A 38 -4.57 -1.45 -4.26
N GLN A 39 -4.02 -2.65 -4.45
CA GLN A 39 -4.49 -3.82 -3.70
C GLN A 39 -4.26 -3.64 -2.21
N ILE A 40 -3.06 -3.19 -1.83
CA ILE A 40 -2.73 -2.97 -0.42
C ILE A 40 -3.64 -1.91 0.19
N LEU A 41 -3.87 -0.81 -0.53
CA LEU A 41 -4.74 0.26 -0.03
C LEU A 41 -6.19 -0.18 0.06
N ASP A 42 -6.66 -0.99 -0.89
CA ASP A 42 -8.02 -1.53 -0.83
C ASP A 42 -8.18 -2.48 0.35
N ASP A 43 -7.21 -3.34 0.59
CA ASP A 43 -7.23 -4.24 1.74
C ASP A 43 -7.21 -3.45 3.05
N LEU A 44 -6.42 -2.40 3.10
CA LEU A 44 -6.35 -1.53 4.26
C LEU A 44 -7.70 -0.88 4.54
N ARG A 45 -8.33 -0.35 3.49
CA ARG A 45 -9.64 0.26 3.62
C ARG A 45 -10.67 -0.74 4.11
N ALA A 46 -10.69 -1.93 3.52
CA ALA A 46 -11.61 -2.98 3.92
C ALA A 46 -11.39 -3.37 5.38
N GLY A 47 -10.14 -3.49 5.82
CA GLY A 47 -9.82 -3.81 7.20
C GLY A 47 -10.30 -2.73 8.17
N ILE A 48 -10.19 -1.46 7.79
CA ILE A 48 -10.68 -0.36 8.61
C ILE A 48 -12.20 -0.40 8.69
N LEU A 49 -12.86 -0.63 7.56
CA LEU A 49 -14.32 -0.64 7.51
C LEU A 49 -14.93 -1.80 8.30
N ASN A 50 -14.27 -2.96 8.30
CA ASN A 50 -14.80 -4.11 9.01
C ASN A 50 -14.30 -4.20 10.47
N GLY A 51 -13.49 -3.24 10.91
CA GLY A 51 -13.05 -3.17 12.30
C GLY A 51 -11.80 -4.00 12.60
N SER A 52 -11.21 -4.66 11.61
CA SER A 52 -10.01 -5.47 11.82
C SER A 52 -8.78 -4.59 12.04
N ILE A 53 -8.76 -3.40 11.48
CA ILE A 53 -7.64 -2.47 11.58
C ILE A 53 -8.08 -1.27 12.40
N GLU A 54 -7.44 -1.06 13.54
CA GLU A 54 -7.74 0.06 14.42
C GLU A 54 -6.74 1.19 14.30
N GLU A 55 -5.55 0.90 13.75
CA GLU A 55 -4.49 1.88 13.53
C GLU A 55 -3.92 1.69 12.13
N LEU A 56 -3.51 2.81 11.53
CA LEU A 56 -2.82 2.72 10.24
C LEU A 56 -1.42 2.17 10.41
N PRO A 57 -1.01 1.22 9.56
CA PRO A 57 0.39 0.77 9.57
C PRO A 57 1.30 1.91 9.15
N ALA A 58 2.56 1.83 9.57
CA ALA A 58 3.56 2.80 9.12
C ALA A 58 3.73 2.71 7.61
N VAL A 59 4.16 3.82 6.99
CA VAL A 59 4.43 3.85 5.55
C VAL A 59 5.44 2.77 5.17
N GLU A 60 6.44 2.56 6.00
CA GLU A 60 7.45 1.51 5.76
C GLU A 60 6.81 0.13 5.69
N THR A 61 5.85 -0.14 6.56
CA THR A 61 5.12 -1.41 6.55
C THR A 61 4.34 -1.57 5.26
N LEU A 62 3.66 -0.51 4.84
CA LEU A 62 2.89 -0.54 3.58
C LEU A 62 3.81 -0.77 2.39
N CYS A 63 4.95 -0.12 2.35
CA CYS A 63 5.93 -0.31 1.28
C CYS A 63 6.45 -1.75 1.24
N ALA A 64 6.69 -2.34 2.41
CA ALA A 64 7.13 -3.73 2.49
C ALA A 64 6.06 -4.67 1.94
N GLN A 65 4.79 -4.41 2.26
CA GLN A 65 3.67 -5.20 1.75
C GLN A 65 3.54 -5.05 0.24
N VAL A 66 3.67 -3.84 -0.28
CA VAL A 66 3.62 -3.57 -1.72
C VAL A 66 4.74 -4.33 -2.42
N THR A 67 5.95 -4.30 -1.87
CA THR A 67 7.08 -5.01 -2.45
C THR A 67 6.81 -6.51 -2.51
N ALA A 68 6.27 -7.07 -1.44
CA ALA A 68 5.96 -8.50 -1.39
C ALA A 68 4.92 -8.87 -2.44
N VAL A 69 3.87 -8.06 -2.58
CA VAL A 69 2.81 -8.32 -3.56
C VAL A 69 3.35 -8.19 -4.98
N ALA A 70 4.12 -7.14 -5.26
CA ALA A 70 4.66 -6.88 -6.59
C ALA A 70 5.64 -7.97 -7.03
N ASN A 71 6.39 -8.55 -6.09
CA ASN A 71 7.35 -9.61 -6.39
C ASN A 71 6.75 -11.00 -6.39
N LYS A 72 5.49 -11.10 -6.02
CA LYS A 72 4.83 -12.41 -5.97
C LYS A 72 4.60 -12.90 -7.39
N LYS A 73 5.16 -14.06 -7.69
CA LYS A 73 4.94 -14.69 -8.98
C LYS A 73 3.63 -15.46 -8.95
N ALA A 74 2.85 -15.28 -9.97
CA ALA A 74 1.60 -16.01 -10.13
C ALA A 74 1.86 -17.50 -10.35
#